data_238be3fa13912553a56d8bd724070a85
#
_entry.id   238be3fa13912553a56d8bd724070a85
#
_cell.length_a   1.000
_cell.length_b   1.000
_cell.length_c   1.000
_cell.angle_alpha   90.00
_cell.angle_beta   90.00
_cell.angle_gamma   90.00
#
_symmetry.space_group_name_H-M   'P 1'
#
loop_
_entity.id
_entity.type
_entity.pdbx_description
1 polymer ?
#
loop_
_entity_poly.entity_id
_entity_poly.type
_entity_poly.pdbx_seq_one_letter_code
_entity_poly.pdbx_strand_id
1 'polypeptide(L)'
;MNQKSMSVKRLVRCAAIAALYVVLCLVLQPFSYGAVQVRVAEAFCLLPVFGTEYIIGVTLGCFLANLLGSTVIDVIFGTLATLLACLVTYKLRDVRIKGLAIPASLPPVIFNMIIVGAFEITFFFSDSAPTAAMAAFNAVTVGIGEVISCTI
;
A
#
# COMPACT_ATOMS: atom_id res chain seq x y z
N MET A 1 23.01 -11.81 21.83
CA MET A 1 22.07 -11.36 20.79
C MET A 1 22.90 -10.88 19.60
N ASN A 2 22.98 -11.69 18.55
CA ASN A 2 23.77 -11.36 17.36
C ASN A 2 22.94 -10.41 16.50
N GLN A 3 23.15 -9.10 16.62
CA GLN A 3 22.60 -8.13 15.68
C GLN A 3 23.26 -8.39 14.32
N LYS A 4 22.60 -9.13 13.44
CA LYS A 4 22.95 -9.14 12.02
C LYS A 4 22.71 -7.72 11.49
N SER A 5 23.75 -6.89 11.48
CA SER A 5 23.70 -5.60 10.79
C SER A 5 23.21 -5.82 9.37
N MET A 6 22.22 -5.03 8.94
CA MET A 6 21.76 -5.10 7.55
C MET A 6 22.96 -4.88 6.63
N SER A 7 23.18 -5.80 5.70
CA SER A 7 24.19 -5.62 4.67
C SER A 7 23.96 -4.29 3.95
N VAL A 8 25.02 -3.55 3.66
CA VAL A 8 24.94 -2.26 2.90
C VAL A 8 24.08 -2.40 1.64
N LYS A 9 24.19 -3.54 0.95
CA LYS A 9 23.37 -3.85 -0.23
C LYS A 9 21.86 -3.86 0.07
N ARG A 10 21.45 -4.38 1.24
CA ARG A 10 20.02 -4.38 1.64
C ARG A 10 19.55 -2.97 1.99
N LEU A 11 20.39 -2.20 2.68
CA LEU A 11 20.08 -0.81 3.01
C LEU A 11 19.88 0.03 1.76
N VAL A 12 20.78 -0.10 0.77
CA VAL A 12 20.67 0.60 -0.51
C VAL A 12 19.39 0.20 -1.27
N ARG A 13 19.01 -1.08 -1.27
CA ARG A 13 17.74 -1.51 -1.88
C ARG A 13 16.53 -0.90 -1.18
N CYS A 14 16.48 -0.92 0.16
CA CYS A 14 15.41 -0.27 0.91
C CYS A 14 15.27 1.20 0.55
N ALA A 15 16.39 1.94 0.55
CA ALA A 15 16.40 3.36 0.25
C ALA A 15 15.97 3.66 -1.19
N ALA A 16 16.45 2.88 -2.15
CA ALA A 16 16.07 3.03 -3.56
C ALA A 16 14.58 2.78 -3.78
N ILE A 17 14.01 1.75 -3.16
CA ILE A 17 12.59 1.44 -3.26
C ILE A 17 11.73 2.51 -2.59
N ALA A 18 12.13 2.97 -1.40
CA ALA A 18 11.43 4.05 -0.73
C ALA A 18 11.44 5.33 -1.58
N ALA A 19 12.57 5.68 -2.18
CA ALA A 19 12.68 6.84 -3.06
C ALA A 19 11.80 6.70 -4.32
N LEU A 20 11.82 5.54 -4.98
CA LEU A 20 10.98 5.27 -6.15
C LEU A 20 9.49 5.33 -5.80
N TYR A 21 9.09 4.77 -4.65
CA TYR A 21 7.72 4.84 -4.17
C TYR A 21 7.26 6.29 -4.00
N VAL A 22 8.07 7.11 -3.29
CA VAL A 22 7.79 8.55 -3.08
C VAL A 22 7.66 9.29 -4.41
N VAL A 23 8.63 9.10 -5.33
CA VAL A 23 8.61 9.76 -6.64
C VAL A 23 7.35 9.39 -7.42
N LEU A 24 7.00 8.11 -7.48
CA LEU A 24 5.79 7.67 -8.17
C LEU A 24 4.52 8.26 -7.55
N CYS A 25 4.41 8.26 -6.22
CA CYS A 25 3.27 8.88 -5.54
C CYS A 25 3.15 10.38 -5.86
N LEU A 26 4.25 11.12 -5.79
CA LEU A 26 4.21 12.57 -6.03
C LEU A 26 3.98 12.92 -7.50
N VAL A 27 4.62 12.21 -8.44
CA VAL A 27 4.46 12.44 -9.88
C VAL A 27 3.05 12.07 -10.35
N LEU A 28 2.50 10.96 -9.84
CA LEU A 28 1.17 10.47 -10.21
C LEU A 28 0.06 11.00 -9.30
N GLN A 29 0.39 11.89 -8.37
CA GLN A 29 -0.57 12.50 -7.44
C GLN A 29 -1.83 13.05 -8.14
N PRO A 30 -1.76 13.78 -9.27
CA PRO A 30 -2.95 14.27 -9.95
C PRO A 30 -3.92 13.18 -10.43
N PHE A 31 -3.41 11.98 -10.67
CA PHE A 31 -4.20 10.83 -11.12
C PHE A 31 -4.70 9.95 -9.97
N SER A 32 -4.10 10.10 -8.77
CA SER A 32 -4.42 9.28 -7.59
C SER A 32 -5.63 9.78 -6.80
N TYR A 33 -6.09 11.00 -7.02
CA TYR A 33 -7.21 11.63 -6.31
C TYR A 33 -8.50 11.71 -7.13
N GLY A 34 -8.69 10.82 -8.10
CA GLY A 34 -9.93 10.70 -8.87
C GLY A 34 -11.02 9.90 -8.14
N ALA A 35 -12.18 9.75 -8.80
CA ALA A 35 -13.29 8.92 -8.31
C ALA A 35 -12.89 7.46 -8.09
N VAL A 36 -11.91 6.96 -8.82
CA VAL A 36 -11.21 5.69 -8.61
C VAL A 36 -9.77 6.03 -8.26
N GLN A 37 -9.37 5.76 -7.01
CA GLN A 37 -8.01 6.05 -6.54
C GLN A 37 -7.06 4.95 -7.02
N VAL A 38 -6.39 5.18 -8.15
CA VAL A 38 -5.35 4.26 -8.66
C VAL A 38 -3.99 4.68 -8.11
N ARG A 39 -3.51 4.00 -7.11
CA ARG A 39 -2.19 4.24 -6.51
C ARG A 39 -1.17 3.27 -7.13
N VAL A 40 -0.59 3.61 -8.27
CA VAL A 40 0.39 2.77 -8.98
C VAL A 40 1.56 2.35 -8.07
N ALA A 41 1.94 3.18 -7.11
CA ALA A 41 2.99 2.85 -6.13
C ALA A 41 2.63 1.65 -5.23
N GLU A 42 1.34 1.33 -5.05
CA GLU A 42 0.91 0.15 -4.28
C GLU A 42 1.30 -1.18 -4.95
N ALA A 43 1.63 -1.18 -6.25
CA ALA A 43 2.24 -2.33 -6.90
C ALA A 43 3.55 -2.78 -6.20
N PHE A 44 4.25 -1.85 -5.52
CA PHE A 44 5.44 -2.19 -4.73
C PHE A 44 5.14 -3.04 -3.49
N CYS A 45 3.89 -3.11 -3.05
CA CYS A 45 3.45 -4.03 -2.00
C CYS A 45 3.60 -5.52 -2.38
N LEU A 46 3.91 -5.81 -3.65
CA LEU A 46 4.24 -7.15 -4.11
C LEU A 46 5.73 -7.50 -3.92
N LEU A 47 6.61 -6.51 -3.81
CA LEU A 47 8.06 -6.73 -3.65
C LEU A 47 8.46 -7.55 -2.41
N PRO A 48 7.72 -7.52 -1.28
CA PRO A 48 7.98 -8.40 -0.14
C PRO A 48 8.03 -9.89 -0.46
N VAL A 49 7.45 -10.34 -1.58
CA VAL A 49 7.61 -11.72 -2.06
C VAL A 49 9.08 -12.11 -2.21
N PHE A 50 9.95 -11.16 -2.56
CA PHE A 50 11.38 -11.37 -2.78
C PHE A 50 12.25 -11.24 -1.54
N GLY A 51 11.77 -10.59 -0.47
CA GLY A 51 12.53 -10.46 0.77
C GLY A 51 11.94 -9.48 1.80
N THR A 52 12.39 -9.63 3.05
CA THR A 52 11.91 -8.79 4.17
C THR A 52 12.38 -7.33 4.09
N GLU A 53 13.52 -7.07 3.44
CA GLU A 53 14.02 -5.71 3.21
C GLU A 53 13.04 -4.84 2.43
N TYR A 54 12.26 -5.45 1.56
CA TYR A 54 11.26 -4.72 0.76
C TYR A 54 10.07 -4.24 1.60
N ILE A 55 9.72 -4.94 2.69
CA ILE A 55 8.69 -4.49 3.64
C ILE A 55 9.08 -3.11 4.20
N ILE A 56 10.33 -2.99 4.65
CA ILE A 56 10.86 -1.74 5.22
C ILE A 56 10.88 -0.63 4.15
N GLY A 57 11.40 -0.93 2.96
CA GLY A 57 11.51 0.02 1.87
C GLY A 57 10.15 0.58 1.42
N VAL A 58 9.18 -0.29 1.20
CA VAL A 58 7.82 0.10 0.76
C VAL A 58 7.07 0.85 1.85
N THR A 59 7.12 0.36 3.10
CA THR A 59 6.45 1.04 4.23
C THR A 59 7.02 2.42 4.49
N LEU A 60 8.35 2.56 4.45
CA LEU A 60 9.02 3.86 4.60
C LEU A 60 8.68 4.79 3.43
N GLY A 61 8.64 4.26 2.21
CA GLY A 61 8.24 5.00 1.02
C GLY A 61 6.81 5.52 1.12
N CYS A 62 5.86 4.67 1.55
CA CYS A 62 4.47 5.06 1.78
C CYS A 62 4.36 6.14 2.87
N PHE A 63 5.04 5.95 4.00
CA PHE A 63 5.07 6.93 5.08
C PHE A 63 5.55 8.30 4.60
N LEU A 64 6.68 8.35 3.89
CA LEU A 64 7.25 9.60 3.37
C LEU A 64 6.38 10.22 2.28
N ALA A 65 5.80 9.42 1.39
CA ALA A 65 4.91 9.91 0.34
C ALA A 65 3.66 10.56 0.93
N ASN A 66 3.03 9.91 1.92
CA ASN A 66 1.86 10.45 2.60
C ASN A 66 2.22 11.70 3.43
N LEU A 67 3.40 11.72 4.08
CA LEU A 67 3.86 12.88 4.84
C LEU A 67 4.08 14.11 3.96
N LEU A 68 4.53 13.92 2.71
CA LEU A 68 4.85 15.01 1.77
C LEU A 68 3.65 15.42 0.91
N GLY A 69 2.74 14.50 0.61
CA GLY A 69 1.69 14.71 -0.40
C GLY A 69 0.25 14.55 0.09
N SER A 70 0.03 14.19 1.36
CA SER A 70 -1.30 13.87 1.87
C SER A 70 -1.54 14.44 3.27
N THR A 71 -2.55 13.91 3.98
CA THR A 71 -2.94 14.36 5.33
C THR A 71 -2.28 13.51 6.41
N VAL A 72 -2.27 14.03 7.66
CA VAL A 72 -1.75 13.29 8.83
C VAL A 72 -2.52 11.98 9.05
N ILE A 73 -3.80 11.96 8.69
CA ILE A 73 -4.65 10.77 8.78
C ILE A 73 -4.15 9.70 7.82
N ASP A 74 -3.91 10.05 6.58
CA ASP A 74 -3.33 9.18 5.53
C ASP A 74 -1.92 8.67 5.93
N VAL A 75 -1.12 9.51 6.61
CA VAL A 75 0.19 9.07 7.13
C VAL A 75 0.04 7.90 8.10
N ILE A 76 -0.99 7.91 8.94
CA ILE A 76 -1.22 6.85 9.94
C ILE A 76 -1.90 5.64 9.29
N PHE A 77 -3.08 5.83 8.71
CA PHE A 77 -3.92 4.73 8.22
C PHE A 77 -3.39 4.12 6.93
N GLY A 78 -2.97 4.93 5.96
CA GLY A 78 -2.38 4.47 4.71
C GLY A 78 -1.07 3.72 4.92
N THR A 79 -0.18 4.22 5.81
CA THR A 79 1.06 3.52 6.13
C THR A 79 0.81 2.22 6.90
N LEU A 80 -0.18 2.20 7.80
CA LEU A 80 -0.57 0.99 8.52
C LEU A 80 -1.13 -0.07 7.55
N ALA A 81 -1.99 0.33 6.62
CA ALA A 81 -2.54 -0.55 5.59
C ALA A 81 -1.44 -1.18 4.75
N THR A 82 -0.50 -0.36 4.26
CA THR A 82 0.66 -0.79 3.46
C THR A 82 1.56 -1.73 4.24
N LEU A 83 1.85 -1.44 5.52
CA LEU A 83 2.66 -2.32 6.37
C LEU A 83 2.00 -3.70 6.54
N LEU A 84 0.72 -3.74 6.88
CA LEU A 84 -0.04 -4.99 7.06
C LEU A 84 -0.11 -5.76 5.75
N ALA A 85 -0.37 -5.09 4.64
CA ALA A 85 -0.37 -5.68 3.30
C ALA A 85 0.99 -6.34 3.00
N CYS A 86 2.09 -5.62 3.16
CA CYS A 86 3.45 -6.14 2.94
C CYS A 86 3.78 -7.34 3.81
N LEU A 87 3.38 -7.34 5.10
CA LEU A 87 3.62 -8.45 6.01
C LEU A 87 2.86 -9.72 5.58
N VAL A 88 1.61 -9.58 5.16
CA VAL A 88 0.80 -10.73 4.72
C VAL A 88 1.24 -11.20 3.34
N THR A 89 1.57 -10.29 2.42
CA THR A 89 2.18 -10.62 1.12
C THR A 89 3.46 -11.44 1.30
N TYR A 90 4.34 -11.05 2.24
CA TYR A 90 5.54 -11.82 2.55
C TYR A 90 5.23 -13.22 3.09
N LYS A 91 4.21 -13.37 3.94
CA LYS A 91 3.77 -14.68 4.44
C LYS A 91 3.18 -15.57 3.34
N LEU A 92 2.51 -14.97 2.37
CA LEU A 92 1.88 -15.67 1.24
C LEU A 92 2.84 -15.90 0.05
N ARG A 93 4.09 -15.49 0.13
CA ARG A 93 5.07 -15.56 -0.97
C ARG A 93 5.26 -16.97 -1.56
N ASP A 94 5.11 -18.01 -0.73
CA ASP A 94 5.32 -19.40 -1.13
C ASP A 94 4.00 -20.05 -1.64
N VAL A 95 2.87 -19.37 -1.49
CA VAL A 95 1.56 -19.85 -1.96
C VAL A 95 1.38 -19.44 -3.42
N ARG A 96 1.35 -20.42 -4.31
CA ARG A 96 1.20 -20.20 -5.75
C ARG A 96 -0.03 -20.90 -6.30
N ILE A 97 -0.81 -20.19 -7.10
CA ILE A 97 -1.95 -20.74 -7.86
C ILE A 97 -1.57 -20.71 -9.34
N LYS A 98 -1.55 -21.87 -9.98
CA LYS A 98 -1.13 -22.04 -11.40
C LYS A 98 0.25 -21.42 -11.72
N GLY A 99 1.19 -21.46 -10.76
CA GLY A 99 2.53 -20.90 -10.92
C GLY A 99 2.66 -19.40 -10.68
N LEU A 100 1.56 -18.68 -10.48
CA LEU A 100 1.51 -17.25 -10.22
C LEU A 100 1.32 -16.95 -8.73
N ALA A 101 1.91 -15.86 -8.25
CA ALA A 101 1.77 -15.39 -6.86
C ALA A 101 0.47 -14.61 -6.63
N ILE A 102 -0.64 -15.05 -7.24
CA ILE A 102 -1.95 -14.39 -7.13
C ILE A 102 -2.39 -14.17 -5.67
N PRO A 103 -2.25 -15.14 -4.75
CA PRO A 103 -2.62 -14.89 -3.36
C PRO A 103 -1.81 -13.78 -2.69
N ALA A 104 -0.59 -13.51 -3.17
CA ALA A 104 0.26 -12.45 -2.63
C ALA A 104 -0.15 -11.04 -3.12
N SER A 105 -0.96 -10.91 -4.17
CA SER A 105 -1.49 -9.63 -4.66
C SER A 105 -2.79 -9.20 -3.97
N LEU A 106 -3.45 -10.10 -3.24
CA LEU A 106 -4.71 -9.80 -2.55
C LEU A 106 -4.57 -8.93 -1.29
N PRO A 107 -3.53 -9.09 -0.45
CA PRO A 107 -3.40 -8.31 0.78
C PRO A 107 -3.44 -6.81 0.58
N PRO A 108 -2.70 -6.19 -0.37
CA PRO A 108 -2.81 -4.75 -0.63
C PRO A 108 -4.24 -4.32 -0.93
N VAL A 109 -4.94 -5.06 -1.80
CA VAL A 109 -6.33 -4.79 -2.15
C VAL A 109 -7.23 -4.83 -0.92
N ILE A 110 -7.15 -5.89 -0.10
CA ILE A 110 -8.02 -6.09 1.06
C ILE A 110 -7.76 -5.04 2.14
N PHE A 111 -6.50 -4.80 2.50
CA PHE A 111 -6.17 -3.86 3.58
C PHE A 111 -6.48 -2.42 3.19
N ASN A 112 -6.17 -1.98 1.98
CA ASN A 112 -6.51 -0.64 1.52
C ASN A 112 -8.02 -0.46 1.37
N MET A 113 -8.73 -1.45 0.84
CA MET A 113 -10.18 -1.43 0.73
C MET A 113 -10.87 -1.24 2.11
N ILE A 114 -10.39 -1.93 3.14
CA ILE A 114 -10.98 -1.88 4.48
C ILE A 114 -10.50 -0.64 5.24
N ILE A 115 -9.17 -0.43 5.34
CA ILE A 115 -8.59 0.60 6.20
C ILE A 115 -8.75 1.97 5.55
N VAL A 116 -8.40 2.11 4.28
CA VAL A 116 -8.49 3.40 3.59
C VAL A 116 -9.91 3.63 3.07
N GLY A 117 -10.48 2.72 2.30
CA GLY A 117 -11.80 2.88 1.68
C GLY A 117 -12.94 2.92 2.69
N ALA A 118 -13.15 1.82 3.42
CA ALA A 118 -14.31 1.71 4.31
C ALA A 118 -14.17 2.57 5.57
N PHE A 119 -12.98 2.75 6.11
CA PHE A 119 -12.78 3.46 7.37
C PHE A 119 -12.31 4.90 7.14
N GLU A 120 -11.12 5.12 6.59
CA GLU A 120 -10.50 6.43 6.51
C GLU A 120 -11.36 7.42 5.70
N ILE A 121 -11.68 7.10 4.43
CA ILE A 121 -12.44 7.99 3.57
C ILE A 121 -13.84 8.24 4.13
N THR A 122 -14.49 7.21 4.68
CA THR A 122 -15.86 7.33 5.17
C THR A 122 -15.97 8.17 6.44
N PHE A 123 -15.02 8.06 7.37
CA PHE A 123 -15.11 8.74 8.67
C PHE A 123 -14.41 10.10 8.72
N PHE A 124 -13.39 10.32 7.89
CA PHE A 124 -12.54 11.52 7.98
C PHE A 124 -12.65 12.45 6.76
N PHE A 125 -13.03 11.93 5.60
CA PHE A 125 -13.10 12.71 4.36
C PHE A 125 -14.50 12.85 3.78
N SER A 126 -15.52 12.28 4.41
CA SER A 126 -16.93 12.47 4.00
C SER A 126 -17.52 13.73 4.63
N ASP A 127 -18.13 14.57 3.81
CA ASP A 127 -18.86 15.79 4.26
C ASP A 127 -20.22 15.47 4.91
N SER A 128 -20.65 14.21 4.88
CA SER A 128 -21.93 13.75 5.42
C SER A 128 -21.73 12.69 6.50
N ALA A 129 -22.77 12.46 7.32
CA ALA A 129 -22.72 11.43 8.36
C ALA A 129 -22.36 10.07 7.76
N PRO A 130 -21.40 9.32 8.36
CA PRO A 130 -20.95 8.05 7.83
C PRO A 130 -22.09 7.03 7.82
N THR A 131 -22.31 6.42 6.65
CA THR A 131 -23.30 5.36 6.48
C THR A 131 -22.63 4.07 5.98
N ALA A 132 -23.24 2.92 6.25
CA ALA A 132 -22.74 1.64 5.76
C ALA A 132 -22.68 1.58 4.23
N ALA A 133 -23.63 2.24 3.54
CA ALA A 133 -23.63 2.31 2.08
C ALA A 133 -22.44 3.11 1.55
N MET A 134 -22.07 4.23 2.19
CA MET A 134 -20.89 5.04 1.82
C MET A 134 -19.60 4.25 2.07
N ALA A 135 -19.50 3.56 3.20
CA ALA A 135 -18.35 2.72 3.51
C ALA A 135 -18.17 1.62 2.45
N ALA A 136 -19.25 0.96 2.06
CA ALA A 136 -19.22 -0.06 1.01
C ALA A 136 -18.82 0.54 -0.36
N PHE A 137 -19.36 1.70 -0.72
CA PHE A 137 -19.02 2.38 -1.97
C PHE A 137 -17.55 2.77 -2.01
N ASN A 138 -17.04 3.43 -0.97
CA ASN A 138 -15.64 3.84 -0.87
C ASN A 138 -14.69 2.63 -0.86
N ALA A 139 -15.06 1.56 -0.15
CA ALA A 139 -14.31 0.31 -0.15
C ALA A 139 -14.20 -0.29 -1.56
N VAL A 140 -15.29 -0.34 -2.30
CA VAL A 140 -15.32 -0.89 -3.67
C VAL A 140 -14.49 -0.02 -4.62
N THR A 141 -14.60 1.30 -4.57
CA THR A 141 -13.83 2.20 -5.45
C THR A 141 -12.33 2.11 -5.20
N VAL A 142 -11.91 2.08 -3.93
CA VAL A 142 -10.49 1.86 -3.57
C VAL A 142 -10.06 0.46 -3.99
N GLY A 143 -10.87 -0.56 -3.72
CA GLY A 143 -10.57 -1.94 -4.10
C GLY A 143 -10.36 -2.12 -5.61
N ILE A 144 -11.16 -1.48 -6.45
CA ILE A 144 -10.98 -1.50 -7.92
C ILE A 144 -9.65 -0.85 -8.31
N GLY A 145 -9.33 0.32 -7.72
CA GLY A 145 -8.05 1.00 -7.96
C GLY A 145 -6.85 0.14 -7.59
N GLU A 146 -6.91 -0.55 -6.45
CA GLU A 146 -5.87 -1.46 -5.97
C GLU A 146 -5.71 -2.71 -6.85
N VAL A 147 -6.82 -3.29 -7.32
CA VAL A 147 -6.76 -4.42 -8.27
C VAL A 147 -6.06 -4.00 -9.56
N ILE A 148 -6.37 -2.82 -10.08
CA ILE A 148 -5.69 -2.28 -11.27
C ILE A 148 -4.19 -2.11 -10.99
N SER A 149 -3.83 -1.53 -9.83
CA SER A 149 -2.43 -1.25 -9.48
C SER A 149 -1.59 -2.50 -9.20
N CYS A 150 -2.19 -3.55 -8.60
CA CYS A 150 -1.48 -4.74 -8.15
C CYS A 150 -1.54 -5.93 -9.12
N THR A 151 -2.43 -5.90 -10.14
CA THR A 151 -2.63 -7.04 -11.07
C THR A 151 -2.28 -6.73 -12.52
N ILE A 152 -2.18 -5.48 -12.90
CA ILE A 152 -1.77 -5.03 -14.24
C ILE A 152 -0.34 -4.52 -14.20
#